data_ea3c48a84e9d683eb863b8ffb752ada0
#
_entry.id   ea3c48a84e9d683eb863b8ffb752ada0
#
_cell.length_a   1.000
_cell.length_b   1.000
_cell.length_c   1.000
_cell.angle_alpha   90.00
_cell.angle_beta   90.00
_cell.angle_gamma   90.00
#
_symmetry.space_group_name_H-M   'P 1'
#
loop_
_entity.id
_entity.type
_entity.pdbx_description
1 polymer ?
#
loop_
_entity_poly.entity_id
_entity_poly.type
_entity_poly.pdbx_seq_one_letter_code
_entity_poly.pdbx_strand_id
1 'polypeptide(L)' 'MLEDTPRTFVGATTFQVTGMTCGHCQRAVTEEISRIPGIQGVAVDLATGSVTVTATQPVDRTDVAYAVGEAGYTLIP' A
#
# COMPACT_ATOMS: atom_id res chain seq x y z
N MET A 1 -20.41 -14.92 -11.04
CA MET A 1 -20.24 -14.26 -10.75
C MET A 1 -19.37 -13.55 -10.64
N LEU A 2 -19.27 -13.16 -10.69
CA LEU A 2 -18.32 -12.41 -10.68
C LEU A 2 -17.80 -12.18 -9.47
N GLU A 3 -16.67 -11.91 -9.30
CA GLU A 3 -16.12 -11.69 -8.14
C GLU A 3 -16.47 -10.44 -7.66
N ASP A 4 -16.61 -10.35 -6.43
CA ASP A 4 -17.08 -9.17 -5.87
C ASP A 4 -16.00 -8.31 -5.31
N THR A 5 -14.78 -8.77 -5.24
CA THR A 5 -13.69 -7.99 -4.68
C THR A 5 -13.15 -7.06 -5.74
N PRO A 6 -13.26 -5.76 -5.57
CA PRO A 6 -12.76 -4.84 -6.57
C PRO A 6 -11.24 -4.86 -6.61
N ARG A 7 -10.68 -4.74 -7.81
CA ARG A 7 -9.24 -4.63 -7.97
C ARG A 7 -8.75 -3.25 -7.63
N THR A 8 -9.62 -2.26 -7.71
CA THR A 8 -9.24 -0.89 -7.46
C THR A 8 -9.90 -0.40 -6.18
N PHE A 9 -9.33 0.66 -5.62
CA PHE A 9 -9.89 1.30 -4.46
C PHE A 9 -9.76 2.81 -4.59
N VAL A 10 -10.64 3.53 -3.89
CA VAL A 10 -10.62 4.98 -3.79
C VAL A 10 -10.83 5.31 -2.33
N GLY A 11 -10.20 6.37 -1.85
CA GLY A 11 -10.29 6.73 -0.45
C GLY A 11 -9.24 5.99 0.35
N ALA A 12 -9.44 5.88 1.67
CA ALA A 12 -8.45 5.27 2.55
C ALA A 12 -8.66 3.77 2.61
N THR A 13 -7.60 3.02 2.41
CA THR A 13 -7.63 1.57 2.48
C THR A 13 -6.38 1.09 3.21
N THR A 14 -6.54 0.16 4.13
CA THR A 14 -5.43 -0.35 4.93
C THR A 14 -5.00 -1.70 4.40
N PHE A 15 -3.68 -1.84 4.24
CA PHE A 15 -3.06 -3.08 3.80
C PHE A 15 -2.13 -3.58 4.89
N GLN A 16 -1.92 -4.88 4.94
CA GLN A 16 -0.94 -5.49 5.84
C GLN A 16 0.32 -5.79 5.04
N VAL A 17 1.47 -5.45 5.61
CA VAL A 17 2.76 -5.65 4.95
C VAL A 17 3.68 -6.37 5.91
N THR A 18 4.37 -7.40 5.42
CA THR A 18 5.31 -8.14 6.23
C THR A 18 6.73 -7.59 6.05
N GLY A 19 7.54 -7.74 7.06
CA GLY A 19 8.97 -7.42 6.97
C GLY A 19 9.35 -6.02 7.37
N MET A 20 8.38 -5.15 7.66
CA MET A 20 8.68 -3.80 8.07
C MET A 20 9.06 -3.79 9.55
N THR A 21 10.31 -3.50 9.84
CA THR A 21 10.79 -3.56 11.21
C THR A 21 11.51 -2.30 11.66
N CYS A 22 11.67 -1.31 10.80
CA CYS A 22 12.41 -0.10 11.18
C CYS A 22 11.96 1.10 10.35
N GLY A 23 12.45 2.27 10.73
CA GLY A 23 12.07 3.50 10.06
C GLY A 23 12.47 3.58 8.60
N HIS A 24 13.55 2.92 8.21
CA HIS A 24 13.94 2.90 6.80
C HIS A 24 12.91 2.16 5.98
N CYS A 25 12.33 1.10 6.53
CA CYS A 25 11.30 0.34 5.86
C CYS A 25 10.08 1.20 5.62
N GLN A 26 9.70 1.97 6.63
CA GLN A 26 8.57 2.87 6.53
C GLN A 26 8.76 3.87 5.40
N ARG A 27 9.96 4.48 5.34
CA ARG A 27 10.24 5.47 4.33
C ARG A 27 10.23 4.86 2.93
N ALA A 28 10.85 3.69 2.76
CA ALA A 28 10.91 3.06 1.46
C ALA A 28 9.52 2.72 0.95
N VAL A 29 8.67 2.15 1.79
CA VAL A 29 7.31 1.79 1.41
C VAL A 29 6.53 3.06 1.05
N THR A 30 6.64 4.10 1.87
CA THR A 30 5.94 5.34 1.63
C THR A 30 6.34 5.95 0.29
N GLU A 31 7.64 5.97 0.00
CA GLU A 31 8.11 6.57 -1.25
C GLU A 31 7.63 5.79 -2.45
N GLU A 32 7.71 4.47 -2.40
CA GLU A 32 7.30 3.68 -3.55
C GLU A 32 5.81 3.79 -3.82
N ILE A 33 5.00 3.74 -2.78
CA ILE A 33 3.56 3.84 -2.96
C ILE A 33 3.18 5.25 -3.43
N SER A 34 3.87 6.26 -2.92
CA SER A 34 3.55 7.64 -3.30
C SER A 34 3.79 7.93 -4.77
N ARG A 35 4.57 7.10 -5.45
CA ARG A 35 4.80 7.29 -6.88
C ARG A 35 3.63 6.85 -7.74
N ILE A 36 2.69 6.12 -7.18
CA ILE A 36 1.53 5.64 -7.93
C ILE A 36 0.61 6.82 -8.22
N PRO A 37 0.23 7.05 -9.49
CA PRO A 37 -0.70 8.14 -9.79
C PRO A 37 -2.01 7.96 -9.05
N GLY A 38 -2.53 9.02 -8.47
CA GLY A 38 -3.78 8.98 -7.74
C GLY A 38 -3.62 8.82 -6.24
N ILE A 39 -2.42 8.55 -5.75
CA ILE A 39 -2.18 8.42 -4.32
C ILE A 39 -2.02 9.80 -3.71
N GLN A 40 -2.82 10.08 -2.68
CA GLN A 40 -2.77 11.34 -1.97
C GLN A 40 -1.91 11.24 -0.72
N GLY A 41 -1.95 10.11 -0.02
CA GLY A 41 -1.17 9.97 1.20
C GLY A 41 -0.93 8.53 1.57
N VAL A 42 0.09 8.29 2.38
CA VAL A 42 0.46 6.97 2.87
C VAL A 42 0.80 7.12 4.34
N ALA A 43 0.18 6.29 5.18
CA ALA A 43 0.48 6.27 6.61
C ALA A 43 0.89 4.86 6.99
N VAL A 44 2.04 4.72 7.64
CA VAL A 44 2.58 3.42 8.01
C VAL A 44 2.59 3.28 9.52
N ASP A 45 2.10 2.14 10.01
CA ASP A 45 2.14 1.81 11.43
C ASP A 45 3.05 0.61 11.58
N LEU A 46 4.25 0.83 12.09
CA LEU A 46 5.23 -0.24 12.24
C LEU A 46 4.82 -1.24 13.31
N ALA A 47 4.09 -0.81 14.31
CA ALA A 47 3.71 -1.70 15.41
C ALA A 47 2.80 -2.84 14.92
N THR A 48 1.95 -2.55 13.94
CA THR A 48 1.03 -3.56 13.42
C THR A 48 1.39 -4.03 12.03
N GLY A 49 2.35 -3.39 11.37
CA GLY A 49 2.68 -3.71 9.99
C GLY A 49 1.62 -3.24 9.01
N SER A 50 0.83 -2.24 9.39
CA SER A 50 -0.25 -1.74 8.56
C SER A 50 0.17 -0.54 7.75
N VAL A 51 -0.33 -0.45 6.52
CA VAL A 51 -0.11 0.70 5.66
C VAL A 51 -1.47 1.17 5.18
N THR A 52 -1.82 2.41 5.52
CA THR A 52 -3.07 3.00 5.07
C THR A 52 -2.77 3.92 3.90
N VAL A 53 -3.39 3.64 2.77
CA VAL A 53 -3.15 4.38 1.54
C VAL A 53 -4.42 5.14 1.20
N THR A 54 -4.29 6.44 0.95
CA THR A 54 -5.43 7.27 0.55
C THR A 54 -5.28 7.62 -0.92
N ALA A 55 -6.28 7.28 -1.71
CA ALA A 55 -6.29 7.53 -3.14
C ALA A 55 -7.41 8.48 -3.51
N THR A 56 -7.13 9.43 -4.40
CA THR A 56 -8.14 10.36 -4.91
C THR A 56 -8.74 9.89 -6.23
N GLN A 57 -8.15 8.86 -6.82
CA GLN A 57 -8.62 8.24 -8.05
C GLN A 57 -8.55 6.74 -7.87
N PRO A 58 -9.28 5.97 -8.66
CA PRO A 58 -9.18 4.52 -8.56
C PRO A 58 -7.74 4.05 -8.79
N VAL A 59 -7.22 3.29 -7.84
CA VAL A 59 -5.86 2.75 -7.89
C VAL A 59 -5.96 1.25 -7.76
N ASP A 60 -5.23 0.54 -8.62
CA ASP A 60 -5.25 -0.92 -8.60
C ASP A 60 -4.46 -1.43 -7.40
N ARG A 61 -5.04 -2.37 -6.67
CA ARG A 61 -4.36 -2.98 -5.53
C ARG A 61 -3.07 -3.65 -5.93
N THR A 62 -3.00 -4.14 -7.15
CA THR A 62 -1.78 -4.75 -7.67
C THR A 62 -0.64 -3.75 -7.76
N ASP A 63 -0.96 -2.49 -8.07
CA ASP A 63 0.05 -1.46 -8.12
C ASP A 63 0.65 -1.22 -6.74
N VAL A 64 -0.18 -1.26 -5.70
CA VAL A 64 0.30 -1.10 -4.34
C VAL A 64 1.17 -2.30 -3.94
N ALA A 65 0.74 -3.50 -4.30
CA ALA A 65 1.53 -4.70 -4.00
C ALA A 65 2.88 -4.64 -4.71
N TYR A 66 2.89 -4.17 -5.95
CA TYR A 66 4.13 -4.05 -6.69
C TYR A 66 5.07 -3.03 -6.04
N ALA A 67 4.51 -1.90 -5.62
CA ALA A 67 5.31 -0.87 -4.97
C ALA A 67 5.92 -1.37 -3.66
N VAL A 68 5.13 -2.12 -2.88
CA VAL A 68 5.63 -2.71 -1.63
C VAL A 68 6.75 -3.70 -1.95
N GLY A 69 6.59 -4.49 -3.00
CA GLY A 69 7.62 -5.42 -3.43
C GLY A 69 8.90 -4.71 -3.87
N GLU A 70 8.76 -3.57 -4.56
CA GLU A 70 9.93 -2.79 -4.97
C GLU A 70 10.67 -2.23 -3.77
N ALA A 71 9.98 -1.97 -2.67
CA ALA A 71 10.61 -1.52 -1.45
C ALA A 71 11.27 -2.69 -0.69
N GLY A 72 11.07 -3.92 -1.14
CA GLY A 72 11.70 -5.08 -0.53
C GLY A 72 10.83 -5.81 0.47
N TYR A 73 9.52 -5.55 0.49
CA TYR A 73 8.61 -6.15 1.46
C TYR A 73 7.49 -6.86 0.74
N THR A 74 6.59 -7.48 1.49
CA THR A 74 5.51 -8.25 0.89
C THR A 74 4.17 -7.78 1.43
N LEU A 75 3.25 -7.47 0.53
CA LEU A 75 1.90 -7.11 0.91
C LEU A 75 1.09 -8.39 1.09
N ILE A 76 0.36 -8.47 2.19
CA ILE A 76 -0.49 -9.61 2.47
C ILE A 76 -1.86 -9.32 1.88
N PRO A 77 -2.36 -10.21 1.02
CA PRO A 77 -3.66 -9.98 0.40
C PRO A 77 -4.80 -9.95 1.40
#